data_28636271228a865493cfb9d148b2e3f9
#
_entry.id   28636271228a865493cfb9d148b2e3f9
#
_cell.length_a   1.000
_cell.length_b   1.000
_cell.length_c   1.000
_cell.angle_alpha   90.00
_cell.angle_beta   90.00
_cell.angle_gamma   90.00
#
_symmetry.space_group_name_H-M   'P 1'
#
loop_
_entity.id
_entity.type
_entity.pdbx_description
1 polymer ?
#
loop_
_entity_poly.entity_id
_entity_poly.type
_entity_poly.pdbx_seq_one_letter_code
_entity_poly.pdbx_strand_id
1 'polypeptide(L)'
;HPEVLLEAAAPILTHIAERRGFTRLAVFGSVARHSARRDSDIDLLVAPPPDTSIGDLLAVRDLFEQVLGRPVDLITYGGLKPGLDDDIPREAVLL
;
A
#
# COMPACT_ATOMS: atom_id res chain seq x y z
N HIS A 1 -16.71 2.33 2.72
CA HIS A 1 -15.95 3.02 1.67
C HIS A 1 -14.46 2.81 1.89
N PRO A 2 -13.66 2.63 0.84
CA PRO A 2 -12.23 2.34 0.98
C PRO A 2 -11.45 3.36 1.81
N GLU A 3 -11.77 4.65 1.70
CA GLU A 3 -11.09 5.70 2.44
C GLU A 3 -11.29 5.57 3.95
N VAL A 4 -12.52 5.31 4.37
CA VAL A 4 -12.86 5.14 5.78
C VAL A 4 -12.24 3.87 6.33
N LEU A 5 -12.32 2.79 5.56
CA LEU A 5 -11.75 1.50 5.95
C LEU A 5 -10.23 1.60 6.10
N LEU A 6 -9.56 2.25 5.15
CA LEU A 6 -8.12 2.41 5.19
C LEU A 6 -7.69 3.28 6.37
N GLU A 7 -8.38 4.38 6.62
CA GLU A 7 -8.09 5.25 7.76
C GLU A 7 -8.20 4.49 9.07
N ALA A 8 -9.25 3.69 9.25
CA ALA A 8 -9.45 2.90 10.45
C ALA A 8 -8.39 1.80 10.60
N ALA A 9 -7.94 1.20 9.49
CA ALA A 9 -6.99 0.09 9.50
C ALA A 9 -5.53 0.54 9.47
N ALA A 10 -5.23 1.80 9.19
CA ALA A 10 -3.86 2.29 9.01
C ALA A 10 -2.90 1.90 10.14
N PRO A 11 -3.25 2.02 11.43
CA PRO A 11 -2.35 1.59 12.49
C PRO A 11 -2.03 0.09 12.45
N ILE A 12 -3.00 -0.73 12.09
CA ILE A 12 -2.80 -2.19 11.98
C ILE A 12 -1.88 -2.52 10.80
N LEU A 13 -2.12 -1.90 9.66
CA LEU A 13 -1.29 -2.11 8.46
C LEU A 13 0.16 -1.67 8.71
N THR A 14 0.34 -0.52 9.33
CA THR A 14 1.66 0.01 9.67
C THR A 14 2.38 -0.94 10.62
N HIS A 15 1.70 -1.46 11.62
CA HIS A 15 2.28 -2.41 12.56
C HIS A 15 2.72 -3.71 11.86
N ILE A 16 1.88 -4.25 10.97
CA ILE A 16 2.22 -5.44 10.18
C ILE A 16 3.48 -5.19 9.36
N ALA A 17 3.54 -4.05 8.68
CA ALA A 17 4.69 -3.68 7.85
C ALA A 17 5.96 -3.55 8.68
N GLU A 18 5.91 -2.79 9.78
CA GLU A 18 7.07 -2.55 10.65
C GLU A 18 7.61 -3.82 11.26
N ARG A 19 6.74 -4.74 11.67
CA ARG A 19 7.14 -6.03 12.23
C ARG A 19 7.98 -6.86 11.27
N ARG A 20 7.85 -6.61 9.96
CA ARG A 20 8.58 -7.30 8.91
C ARG A 20 9.69 -6.45 8.30
N GLY A 21 9.99 -5.30 8.91
CA GLY A 21 11.04 -4.41 8.42
C GLY A 21 10.66 -3.56 7.22
N PHE A 22 9.38 -3.55 6.85
CA PHE A 22 8.88 -2.67 5.78
C PHE A 22 8.61 -1.28 6.36
N THR A 23 8.93 -0.25 5.58
CA THR A 23 8.81 1.14 6.02
C THR A 23 8.10 1.97 4.95
N ARG A 24 7.78 3.21 5.29
CA ARG A 24 7.24 4.22 4.37
C ARG A 24 5.96 3.73 3.67
N LEU A 25 5.08 3.05 4.41
CA LEU A 25 3.80 2.61 3.89
C LEU A 25 2.95 3.82 3.55
N ALA A 26 2.45 3.88 2.32
CA ALA A 26 1.67 5.01 1.82
C ALA A 26 0.53 4.51 0.94
N VAL A 27 -0.52 5.31 0.84
CA VAL A 27 -1.64 5.08 -0.09
C VAL A 27 -1.46 5.98 -1.30
N PHE A 28 -1.76 5.45 -2.49
CA PHE A 28 -1.77 6.23 -3.72
C PHE A 28 -3.01 5.87 -4.54
N GLY A 29 -3.10 6.39 -5.77
CA GLY A 29 -4.21 6.07 -6.66
C GLY A 29 -5.54 6.69 -6.24
N SER A 30 -6.64 6.01 -6.54
CA SER A 30 -7.99 6.58 -6.37
C SER A 30 -8.32 6.94 -4.93
N VAL A 31 -7.86 6.15 -3.96
CA VAL A 31 -8.10 6.45 -2.54
C VAL A 31 -7.37 7.74 -2.14
N ALA A 32 -6.11 7.89 -2.54
CA ALA A 32 -5.32 9.09 -2.23
C ALA A 32 -5.92 10.35 -2.88
N ARG A 33 -6.52 10.20 -4.07
CA ARG A 33 -7.16 11.30 -4.79
C ARG A 33 -8.60 11.58 -4.35
N HIS A 34 -9.12 10.83 -3.38
CA HIS A 34 -10.53 10.92 -2.93
C HIS A 34 -11.54 10.64 -4.05
N SER A 35 -11.16 9.81 -5.02
CA SER A 35 -12.00 9.40 -6.15
C SER A 35 -12.38 7.94 -6.14
N ALA A 36 -12.07 7.23 -5.04
CA ALA A 36 -12.34 5.81 -4.91
C ALA A 36 -13.84 5.53 -4.87
N ARG A 37 -14.23 4.41 -5.49
CA ARG A 37 -15.58 3.87 -5.42
C ARG A 37 -15.61 2.73 -4.40
N ARG A 38 -16.80 2.26 -4.05
CA ARG A 38 -16.96 1.16 -3.09
C ARG A 38 -16.17 -0.10 -3.45
N ASP A 39 -16.06 -0.38 -4.75
CA ASP A 39 -15.38 -1.56 -5.29
C ASP A 39 -13.97 -1.29 -5.78
N SER A 40 -13.45 -0.09 -5.54
CA SER A 40 -12.07 0.24 -5.92
C SER A 40 -11.07 -0.59 -5.14
N ASP A 41 -10.01 -1.02 -5.82
CA ASP A 41 -8.85 -1.63 -5.16
C ASP A 41 -8.13 -0.56 -4.34
N ILE A 42 -7.41 -1.00 -3.33
CA ILE A 42 -6.59 -0.11 -2.51
C ILE A 42 -5.15 -0.22 -3.00
N ASP A 43 -4.59 0.90 -3.43
CA ASP A 43 -3.23 0.98 -3.97
C ASP A 43 -2.28 1.45 -2.87
N LEU A 44 -1.32 0.59 -2.51
CA LEU A 44 -0.36 0.86 -1.45
C LEU A 44 1.07 0.80 -1.97
N LEU A 45 1.91 1.66 -1.40
CA LEU A 45 3.32 1.81 -1.73
C LEU A 45 4.14 1.58 -0.46
N VAL A 46 5.21 0.81 -0.56
CA VAL A 46 6.00 0.43 0.62
C VAL A 46 7.48 0.29 0.27
N ALA A 47 8.35 0.57 1.24
CA ALA A 47 9.78 0.31 1.13
C ALA A 47 10.12 -0.99 1.86
N PRO A 48 10.47 -2.07 1.12
CA PRO A 48 10.83 -3.34 1.75
C PRO A 48 12.25 -3.30 2.31
N PRO A 49 12.57 -4.15 3.29
CA PRO A 49 13.95 -4.31 3.72
C PRO A 49 14.79 -4.98 2.62
N PRO A 50 16.15 -4.91 2.72
CA PRO A 50 17.01 -5.64 1.80
C PRO A 50 16.69 -7.14 1.79
N ASP A 51 16.90 -7.78 0.67
CA ASP A 51 16.71 -9.23 0.48
C ASP A 51 15.26 -9.72 0.58
N THR A 52 14.29 -8.80 0.44
CA THR A 52 12.88 -9.17 0.39
C THR A 52 12.59 -9.92 -0.91
N SER A 53 12.06 -11.13 -0.78
CA SER A 53 11.63 -11.91 -1.95
C SER A 53 10.25 -11.45 -2.42
N ILE A 54 9.90 -11.85 -3.65
CA ILE A 54 8.53 -11.64 -4.16
C ILE A 54 7.52 -12.34 -3.26
N GLY A 55 7.86 -13.54 -2.76
CA GLY A 55 7.00 -14.27 -1.84
C GLY A 55 6.74 -13.52 -0.55
N ASP A 56 7.77 -12.85 0.00
CA ASP A 56 7.63 -12.04 1.20
C ASP A 56 6.69 -10.84 0.95
N LEU A 57 6.85 -10.18 -0.19
CA LEU A 57 5.99 -9.06 -0.56
C LEU A 57 4.54 -9.49 -0.72
N LEU A 58 4.31 -10.61 -1.40
CA LEU A 58 2.96 -11.16 -1.58
C LEU A 58 2.32 -11.58 -0.26
N ALA A 59 3.12 -12.09 0.68
CA ALA A 59 2.63 -12.45 2.01
C ALA A 59 2.13 -11.22 2.77
N VAL A 60 2.86 -10.11 2.69
CA VAL A 60 2.43 -8.84 3.31
C VAL A 60 1.16 -8.33 2.65
N ARG A 61 1.09 -8.37 1.32
CA ARG A 61 -0.13 -8.00 0.58
C ARG A 61 -1.32 -8.82 1.05
N ASP A 62 -1.17 -10.13 1.18
CA ASP A 62 -2.25 -11.02 1.60
C ASP A 62 -2.74 -10.68 3.01
N LEU A 63 -1.83 -10.34 3.92
CA LEU A 63 -2.20 -9.89 5.27
C LEU A 63 -2.99 -8.58 5.22
N PHE A 64 -2.57 -7.64 4.39
CA PHE A 64 -3.30 -6.38 4.20
C PHE A 64 -4.70 -6.64 3.65
N GLU A 65 -4.82 -7.54 2.67
CA GLU A 65 -6.12 -7.90 2.11
C GLU A 65 -7.02 -8.54 3.16
N GLN A 66 -6.49 -9.36 4.05
CA GLN A 66 -7.26 -9.94 5.15
C GLN A 66 -7.78 -8.88 6.12
N VAL A 67 -6.94 -7.90 6.45
CA VAL A 67 -7.34 -6.81 7.34
C VAL A 67 -8.40 -5.93 6.69
N LEU A 68 -8.21 -5.60 5.42
CA LEU A 68 -9.08 -4.66 4.70
C LEU A 68 -10.32 -5.31 4.10
N GLY A 69 -10.28 -6.63 3.86
CA GLY A 69 -11.37 -7.34 3.19
C GLY A 69 -11.56 -6.93 1.74
N ARG A 70 -10.50 -6.42 1.09
CA ARG A 70 -10.53 -5.91 -0.27
C ARG A 70 -9.22 -6.23 -0.99
N PRO A 71 -9.24 -6.29 -2.32
CA PRO A 71 -8.00 -6.42 -3.09
C PRO A 71 -7.06 -5.24 -2.85
N VAL A 72 -5.78 -5.56 -2.70
CA VAL A 72 -4.72 -4.59 -2.49
C VAL A 72 -3.70 -4.73 -3.62
N ASP A 73 -3.35 -3.60 -4.23
CA ASP A 73 -2.24 -3.51 -5.17
C ASP A 73 -1.05 -2.94 -4.38
N LEU A 74 -0.10 -3.79 -4.05
CA LEU A 74 1.06 -3.41 -3.23
C LEU A 74 2.29 -3.34 -4.12
N ILE A 75 2.84 -2.13 -4.26
CA ILE A 75 4.07 -1.91 -5.02
C ILE A 75 5.16 -1.32 -4.15
N THR A 76 6.39 -1.43 -4.61
CA THR A 76 7.57 -0.92 -3.89
C THR A 76 8.09 0.35 -4.55
N TYR A 77 8.75 1.21 -3.76
CA TYR A 77 9.40 2.40 -4.31
C TYR A 77 10.45 2.04 -5.37
N GLY A 78 11.20 0.95 -5.15
CA GLY A 78 12.19 0.48 -6.11
C GLY A 78 11.60 -0.08 -7.40
N GLY A 79 10.32 -0.42 -7.42
CA GLY A 79 9.61 -0.90 -8.60
C GLY A 79 9.03 0.22 -9.47
N LEU A 80 9.10 1.47 -9.02
CA LEU A 80 8.59 2.61 -9.79
C LEU A 80 9.51 2.88 -10.98
N LYS A 81 8.90 3.16 -12.13
CA LYS A 81 9.65 3.44 -13.37
C LYS A 81 9.69 4.94 -13.63
N PRO A 82 10.87 5.55 -13.66
CA PRO A 82 11.00 6.98 -13.96
C PRO A 82 10.33 7.31 -15.30
N GLY A 83 9.62 8.42 -15.33
CA GLY A 83 8.89 8.88 -16.50
C GLY A 83 7.51 8.26 -16.69
N LEU A 84 7.25 7.07 -16.12
CA LEU A 84 5.95 6.41 -16.20
C LEU A 84 5.18 6.53 -14.89
N ASP A 85 5.88 6.35 -13.77
CA ASP A 85 5.26 6.26 -12.44
C ASP A 85 5.54 7.50 -11.58
N ASP A 86 5.95 8.61 -12.19
CA ASP A 86 6.35 9.83 -11.47
C ASP A 86 5.21 10.43 -10.62
N ASP A 87 3.97 10.21 -11.04
CA ASP A 87 2.81 10.73 -10.31
C ASP A 87 2.55 9.97 -9.00
N ILE A 88 2.98 8.71 -8.91
CA ILE A 88 2.71 7.87 -7.73
C ILE A 88 3.33 8.46 -6.46
N PRO A 89 4.64 8.77 -6.41
CA PRO A 89 5.21 9.37 -5.20
C PRO A 89 4.63 10.76 -4.89
N ARG A 90 4.21 11.50 -5.90
CA ARG A 90 3.61 12.83 -5.69
C ARG A 90 2.24 12.74 -5.04
N GLU A 91 1.44 11.73 -5.41
CA GLU A 91 0.09 11.52 -4.90
C GLU A 91 0.10 10.76 -3.57
N ALA A 92 1.15 10.01 -3.28
CA ALA A 92 1.19 9.11 -2.13
C ALA A 92 1.09 9.86 -0.81
N VAL A 93 0.27 9.33 0.08
CA VAL A 93 0.07 9.85 1.43
C VAL A 93 0.51 8.78 2.42
N LEU A 94 1.47 9.11 3.27
CA LEU A 94 1.97 8.18 4.30
C LEU A 94 0.85 7.84 5.29
N LEU A 95 0.78 6.58 5.64
CA LEU A 95 -0.18 6.10 6.63
C LEU A 95 0.32 6.26 8.08
#